data_f8ff3e7638774537e4aa043342a9a5e0
#
_entry.id   f8ff3e7638774537e4aa043342a9a5e0
#
_cell.length_a   1.000
_cell.length_b   1.000
_cell.length_c   1.000
_cell.angle_alpha   90.00
_cell.angle_beta   90.00
_cell.angle_gamma   90.00
#
_symmetry.space_group_name_H-M   'P 1'
#
loop_
_entity.id
_entity.type
_entity.pdbx_description
1 polymer ?
#
loop_
_entity_poly.entity_id
_entity_poly.type
_entity_poly.pdbx_seq_one_letter_code
_entity_poly.pdbx_strand_id
1 'polypeptide(L)'
;MGPYPYRFNPIYKEKIWGGRALERLFGRDLPVRAKIGESWELADLPEGESVLANGPDAGQTLHALLAEKGGEILGAGSPLPNGRFPLLLKLLDANDILSLQVHPDERAVAELGPPAALKTECWYVLESRDGYILKGVREGVTVEDFRRALAEGDDPDVLMGLLRRYDVRAGEFHYLPAGTLHALGAGVAVAEIQTPSDTTYRVSDWGRGRPVHVEQALQCIRPELSCDPPGAGGDVLLETPYFTVARRRQAPGSAELDGGAFRAWMVLDGAGVLAEAPGGPAMELSAGDTAVLPAGMARPVLEAGVEMTYLEITLPA
;
A
#
# COMPACT_ATOMS: atom_id res chain seq x y z
N MET A 1 10.83 -7.72 -28.32
CA MET A 1 9.71 -8.51 -27.83
C MET A 1 8.67 -7.49 -27.37
N GLY A 2 7.37 -7.69 -27.62
CA GLY A 2 6.33 -6.75 -27.19
C GLY A 2 6.19 -6.73 -25.65
N PRO A 3 5.39 -5.79 -25.10
CA PRO A 3 5.11 -5.71 -23.67
C PRO A 3 4.42 -7.00 -23.19
N TYR A 4 4.59 -7.33 -21.91
CA TYR A 4 4.01 -8.50 -21.24
C TYR A 4 3.70 -8.15 -19.79
N PRO A 5 2.85 -8.90 -19.08
CA PRO A 5 2.57 -8.61 -17.68
C PRO A 5 3.79 -8.90 -16.80
N TYR A 6 4.11 -7.99 -15.87
CA TYR A 6 5.27 -8.10 -14.98
C TYR A 6 4.86 -8.61 -13.61
N ARG A 7 5.68 -9.53 -13.07
CA ARG A 7 5.67 -9.95 -11.67
C ARG A 7 6.99 -9.58 -11.02
N PHE A 8 6.95 -9.03 -9.84
CA PHE A 8 8.14 -8.71 -9.07
C PHE A 8 8.30 -9.66 -7.88
N ASN A 9 9.55 -9.89 -7.49
CA ASN A 9 9.83 -10.62 -6.25
C ASN A 9 9.43 -9.76 -5.05
N PRO A 10 8.67 -10.28 -4.08
CA PRO A 10 8.33 -9.54 -2.88
C PRO A 10 9.56 -9.30 -2.00
N ILE A 11 9.63 -8.13 -1.34
CA ILE A 11 10.68 -7.79 -0.41
C ILE A 11 10.13 -7.90 1.00
N TYR A 12 10.49 -8.97 1.72
CA TYR A 12 10.02 -9.19 3.09
C TYR A 12 10.80 -8.34 4.09
N LYS A 13 10.08 -7.65 4.98
CA LYS A 13 10.61 -6.85 6.06
C LYS A 13 10.21 -7.44 7.42
N GLU A 14 11.20 -7.88 8.18
CA GLU A 14 10.96 -8.30 9.55
C GLU A 14 10.62 -7.08 10.42
N LYS A 15 9.56 -7.21 11.21
CA LYS A 15 9.12 -6.19 12.16
C LYS A 15 8.78 -6.84 13.51
N ILE A 16 9.02 -6.12 14.60
CA ILE A 16 8.73 -6.62 15.95
C ILE A 16 7.24 -6.99 16.14
N TRP A 17 6.36 -6.32 15.40
CA TRP A 17 4.91 -6.52 15.38
C TRP A 17 4.42 -7.48 14.29
N GLY A 18 5.31 -7.96 13.43
CA GLY A 18 4.98 -8.85 12.32
C GLY A 18 4.54 -10.24 12.75
N GLY A 19 3.98 -10.98 11.83
CA GLY A 19 3.44 -12.31 12.01
C GLY A 19 3.75 -13.27 10.87
N ARG A 20 2.82 -14.18 10.61
CA ARG A 20 2.86 -15.18 9.54
C ARG A 20 1.53 -15.30 8.79
N ALA A 21 0.72 -14.22 8.80
CA ALA A 21 -0.55 -14.23 8.10
C ALA A 21 -0.38 -14.39 6.58
N LEU A 22 0.67 -13.84 5.98
CA LEU A 22 0.93 -13.96 4.54
C LEU A 22 1.19 -15.41 4.11
N GLU A 23 1.85 -16.23 4.95
CA GLU A 23 1.99 -17.67 4.72
C GLU A 23 0.63 -18.38 4.77
N ARG A 24 -0.19 -18.07 5.77
CA ARG A 24 -1.49 -18.69 5.96
C ARG A 24 -2.53 -18.25 4.94
N LEU A 25 -2.57 -16.96 4.58
CA LEU A 25 -3.55 -16.42 3.64
C LEU A 25 -3.22 -16.74 2.19
N PHE A 26 -1.94 -16.71 1.84
CA PHE A 26 -1.49 -16.73 0.45
C PHE A 26 -0.46 -17.83 0.14
N GLY A 27 -0.16 -18.72 1.09
CA GLY A 27 0.84 -19.77 0.89
C GLY A 27 2.26 -19.24 0.64
N ARG A 28 2.57 -18.01 1.08
CA ARG A 28 3.89 -17.40 0.88
C ARG A 28 4.97 -18.20 1.61
N ASP A 29 6.05 -18.52 0.91
CA ASP A 29 7.24 -19.12 1.54
C ASP A 29 8.03 -18.04 2.27
N LEU A 30 7.76 -17.88 3.57
CA LEU A 30 8.41 -16.89 4.42
C LEU A 30 9.66 -17.49 5.08
N PRO A 31 10.71 -16.68 5.32
CA PRO A 31 11.89 -17.13 6.06
C PRO A 31 11.51 -17.81 7.38
N VAL A 32 12.17 -18.91 7.69
CA VAL A 32 11.85 -19.73 8.87
C VAL A 32 12.00 -18.89 10.14
N ARG A 33 10.96 -18.90 10.98
CA ARG A 33 10.88 -18.15 12.26
C ARG A 33 10.89 -16.62 12.16
N ALA A 34 10.97 -16.03 10.94
CA ALA A 34 10.89 -14.60 10.78
C ALA A 34 9.48 -14.09 11.08
N LYS A 35 9.38 -12.95 11.75
CA LYS A 35 8.14 -12.19 11.94
C LYS A 35 8.05 -11.16 10.83
N ILE A 36 7.37 -11.52 9.74
CA ILE A 36 7.22 -10.62 8.60
C ILE A 36 6.06 -9.67 8.88
N GLY A 37 6.36 -8.39 9.03
CA GLY A 37 5.35 -7.36 9.20
C GLY A 37 4.94 -6.72 7.88
N GLU A 38 5.87 -6.60 6.92
CA GLU A 38 5.61 -6.02 5.62
C GLU A 38 6.16 -6.91 4.51
N SER A 39 5.41 -7.04 3.42
CA SER A 39 5.86 -7.53 2.13
C SER A 39 5.71 -6.39 1.13
N TRP A 40 6.81 -5.84 0.64
CA TRP A 40 6.78 -4.83 -0.41
C TRP A 40 6.62 -5.53 -1.75
N GLU A 41 5.48 -5.36 -2.36
CA GLU A 41 5.09 -6.05 -3.60
C GLU A 41 5.54 -5.28 -4.84
N LEU A 42 5.54 -3.95 -4.78
CA LEU A 42 6.03 -3.08 -5.85
C LEU A 42 6.65 -1.83 -5.22
N ALA A 43 7.97 -1.69 -5.36
CA ALA A 43 8.77 -0.66 -4.71
C ALA A 43 9.92 -0.19 -5.59
N ASP A 44 10.17 1.12 -5.57
CA ASP A 44 11.36 1.74 -6.14
C ASP A 44 11.87 2.82 -5.18
N LEU A 45 12.41 2.36 -4.04
CA LEU A 45 12.95 3.22 -2.97
C LEU A 45 14.38 2.79 -2.63
N PRO A 46 15.20 3.69 -2.07
CA PRO A 46 16.54 3.32 -1.60
C PRO A 46 16.56 2.17 -0.59
N GLU A 47 15.48 2.05 0.20
CA GLU A 47 15.29 1.02 1.21
C GLU A 47 14.90 -0.35 0.62
N GLY A 48 14.53 -0.39 -0.67
CA GLY A 48 14.18 -1.61 -1.39
C GLY A 48 13.66 -1.35 -2.80
N GLU A 49 14.30 -1.96 -3.78
CA GLU A 49 13.90 -1.94 -5.19
C GLU A 49 13.37 -3.31 -5.59
N SER A 50 12.16 -3.34 -6.15
CA SER A 50 11.56 -4.58 -6.68
C SER A 50 12.34 -5.10 -7.87
N VAL A 51 12.61 -6.41 -7.89
CA VAL A 51 13.30 -7.11 -8.97
C VAL A 51 12.29 -7.93 -9.77
N LEU A 52 12.29 -7.76 -11.09
CA LEU A 52 11.40 -8.47 -12.00
C LEU A 52 11.67 -9.98 -11.94
N ALA A 53 10.61 -10.77 -11.76
CA ALA A 53 10.68 -12.19 -11.56
C ALA A 53 10.43 -13.03 -12.84
N ASN A 54 9.84 -12.41 -13.88
CA ASN A 54 9.40 -13.13 -15.07
C ASN A 54 9.84 -12.47 -16.37
N GLY A 55 9.72 -13.23 -17.46
CA GLY A 55 9.96 -12.76 -18.82
C GLY A 55 11.42 -12.52 -19.16
N PRO A 56 11.70 -11.92 -20.34
CA PRO A 56 13.06 -11.72 -20.85
C PRO A 56 13.89 -10.71 -20.04
N ASP A 57 13.24 -9.79 -19.33
CA ASP A 57 13.89 -8.77 -18.52
C ASP A 57 14.05 -9.21 -17.05
N ALA A 58 13.76 -10.48 -16.72
CA ALA A 58 13.89 -11.00 -15.36
C ALA A 58 15.28 -10.74 -14.76
N GLY A 59 15.29 -10.33 -13.49
CA GLY A 59 16.50 -9.95 -12.75
C GLY A 59 16.82 -8.44 -12.80
N GLN A 60 16.17 -7.65 -13.65
CA GLN A 60 16.30 -6.19 -13.61
C GLN A 60 15.49 -5.60 -12.46
N THR A 61 15.99 -4.49 -11.87
CA THR A 61 15.22 -3.73 -10.88
C THR A 61 14.14 -2.89 -11.56
N LEU A 62 13.07 -2.56 -10.84
CA LEU A 62 12.04 -1.66 -11.35
C LEU A 62 12.63 -0.30 -11.76
N HIS A 63 13.60 0.21 -10.99
CA HIS A 63 14.31 1.45 -11.32
C HIS A 63 15.01 1.38 -12.68
N ALA A 64 15.77 0.33 -12.94
CA ALA A 64 16.47 0.11 -14.22
C ALA A 64 15.48 -0.03 -15.38
N LEU A 65 14.38 -0.78 -15.19
CA LEU A 65 13.32 -0.94 -16.18
C LEU A 65 12.66 0.40 -16.53
N LEU A 66 12.40 1.25 -15.54
CA LEU A 66 11.81 2.58 -15.77
C LEU A 66 12.77 3.51 -16.49
N ALA A 67 14.07 3.46 -16.19
CA ALA A 67 15.06 4.23 -16.91
C ALA A 67 15.17 3.83 -18.39
N GLU A 68 14.98 2.55 -18.72
CA GLU A 68 15.05 2.02 -20.09
C GLU A 68 13.71 2.12 -20.83
N LYS A 69 12.60 1.76 -20.17
CA LYS A 69 11.28 1.52 -20.78
C LYS A 69 10.15 2.29 -20.08
N GLY A 70 10.44 3.36 -19.35
CA GLY A 70 9.44 4.06 -18.51
C GLY A 70 8.18 4.49 -19.27
N GLY A 71 8.34 4.99 -20.51
CA GLY A 71 7.19 5.36 -21.36
C GLY A 71 6.34 4.17 -21.81
N GLU A 72 6.94 2.98 -21.98
CA GLU A 72 6.20 1.75 -22.30
C GLU A 72 5.47 1.21 -21.05
N ILE A 73 6.09 1.36 -19.89
CA ILE A 73 5.55 0.83 -18.63
C ILE A 73 4.44 1.72 -18.07
N LEU A 74 4.70 3.02 -17.93
CA LEU A 74 3.78 3.97 -17.28
C LEU A 74 2.87 4.72 -18.24
N GLY A 75 3.22 4.78 -19.51
CA GLY A 75 2.63 5.66 -20.50
C GLY A 75 3.46 6.93 -20.72
N ALA A 76 3.31 7.55 -21.87
CA ALA A 76 4.06 8.75 -22.23
C ALA A 76 3.65 9.92 -21.33
N GLY A 77 4.64 10.60 -20.74
CA GLY A 77 4.42 11.78 -19.91
C GLY A 77 4.04 11.50 -18.45
N SER A 78 3.97 10.24 -18.03
CA SER A 78 3.71 9.91 -16.63
C SER A 78 4.81 10.44 -15.71
N PRO A 79 4.47 11.12 -14.61
CA PRO A 79 5.45 11.69 -13.72
C PRO A 79 6.24 10.59 -12.98
N LEU A 80 7.55 10.79 -12.88
CA LEU A 80 8.44 9.98 -12.05
C LEU A 80 8.97 10.88 -10.92
N PRO A 81 8.36 10.86 -9.73
CA PRO A 81 8.82 11.64 -8.59
C PRO A 81 10.29 11.31 -8.28
N ASN A 82 11.19 12.30 -8.39
CA ASN A 82 12.63 12.10 -8.22
C ASN A 82 13.23 11.00 -9.13
N GLY A 83 12.63 10.75 -10.31
CA GLY A 83 13.05 9.71 -11.25
C GLY A 83 12.68 8.29 -10.84
N ARG A 84 11.78 8.12 -9.86
CA ARG A 84 11.38 6.82 -9.30
C ARG A 84 9.91 6.50 -9.55
N PHE A 85 9.55 5.23 -9.39
CA PHE A 85 8.17 4.78 -9.50
C PHE A 85 7.26 5.51 -8.49
N PRO A 86 6.07 5.97 -8.91
CA PRO A 86 5.26 6.90 -8.11
C PRO A 86 4.47 6.26 -6.96
N LEU A 87 4.57 4.95 -6.74
CA LEU A 87 3.81 4.23 -5.70
C LEU A 87 4.70 3.27 -4.92
N LEU A 88 4.19 2.86 -3.75
CA LEU A 88 4.68 1.71 -2.99
C LEU A 88 3.47 0.85 -2.62
N LEU A 89 3.47 -0.41 -3.06
CA LEU A 89 2.41 -1.39 -2.76
C LEU A 89 2.93 -2.41 -1.76
N LYS A 90 2.17 -2.67 -0.71
CA LYS A 90 2.57 -3.59 0.37
C LYS A 90 1.43 -4.50 0.79
N LEU A 91 1.79 -5.65 1.36
CA LEU A 91 0.94 -6.41 2.27
C LEU A 91 1.49 -6.25 3.68
N LEU A 92 0.63 -5.92 4.63
CA LEU A 92 0.99 -5.79 6.05
C LEU A 92 0.34 -6.89 6.87
N ASP A 93 1.09 -7.44 7.83
CA ASP A 93 0.61 -8.41 8.81
C ASP A 93 0.87 -7.88 10.22
N ALA A 94 -0.12 -7.24 10.82
CA ALA A 94 -0.08 -6.75 12.18
C ALA A 94 -0.47 -7.86 13.17
N ASN A 95 0.49 -8.72 13.53
CA ASN A 95 0.28 -9.69 14.61
C ASN A 95 0.24 -9.01 15.99
N ASP A 96 0.86 -7.85 16.12
CA ASP A 96 0.78 -6.93 17.26
C ASP A 96 0.50 -5.52 16.74
N ILE A 97 0.05 -4.60 17.60
CA ILE A 97 -0.26 -3.22 17.22
C ILE A 97 0.96 -2.50 16.65
N LEU A 98 0.78 -1.79 15.54
CA LEU A 98 1.81 -0.88 15.01
C LEU A 98 1.95 0.34 15.93
N SER A 99 3.05 1.09 15.78
CA SER A 99 3.22 2.37 16.47
C SER A 99 2.10 3.35 16.13
N LEU A 100 1.77 4.24 17.05
CA LEU A 100 1.00 5.42 16.73
C LEU A 100 1.87 6.35 15.89
N GLN A 101 1.42 6.66 14.68
CA GLN A 101 2.24 7.33 13.67
C GLN A 101 1.44 8.30 12.82
N VAL A 102 2.15 9.21 12.19
CA VAL A 102 1.62 10.16 11.20
C VAL A 102 2.63 10.33 10.07
N HIS A 103 2.13 10.64 8.89
CA HIS A 103 2.94 10.88 7.71
C HIS A 103 2.82 12.34 7.26
N PRO A 104 3.92 12.94 6.74
CA PRO A 104 3.90 14.34 6.33
C PRO A 104 3.05 14.56 5.08
N ASP A 105 2.26 15.62 5.09
CA ASP A 105 1.62 16.23 3.93
C ASP A 105 2.60 17.18 3.22
N GLU A 106 2.19 17.79 2.10
CA GLU A 106 3.04 18.70 1.32
C GLU A 106 3.52 19.89 2.16
N ARG A 107 2.66 20.40 3.06
CA ARG A 107 3.02 21.49 3.95
C ARG A 107 4.11 21.08 4.93
N ALA A 108 3.94 19.93 5.59
CA ALA A 108 4.95 19.41 6.52
C ALA A 108 6.27 19.07 5.81
N VAL A 109 6.21 18.54 4.57
CA VAL A 109 7.41 18.33 3.74
C VAL A 109 8.14 19.62 3.48
N ALA A 110 7.44 20.71 3.14
CA ALA A 110 8.04 22.02 2.89
C ALA A 110 8.65 22.64 4.16
N GLU A 111 8.03 22.43 5.32
CA GLU A 111 8.48 22.96 6.61
C GLU A 111 9.67 22.17 7.19
N LEU A 112 9.63 20.83 7.10
CA LEU A 112 10.65 19.94 7.67
C LEU A 112 11.87 19.78 6.77
N GLY A 113 11.68 19.88 5.44
CA GLY A 113 12.73 19.59 4.46
C GLY A 113 13.15 18.12 4.42
N PRO A 114 14.14 17.77 3.56
CA PRO A 114 14.64 16.40 3.49
C PRO A 114 15.15 15.88 4.85
N PRO A 115 14.92 14.60 5.20
CA PRO A 115 14.39 13.52 4.34
C PRO A 115 12.85 13.37 4.35
N ALA A 116 12.09 14.34 4.88
CA ALA A 116 10.63 14.25 4.87
C ALA A 116 10.10 14.12 3.43
N ALA A 117 9.21 13.17 3.19
CA ALA A 117 8.56 12.98 1.91
C ALA A 117 7.05 12.70 2.12
N LEU A 118 6.25 13.24 1.22
CA LEU A 118 4.80 13.05 1.24
C LEU A 118 4.44 11.56 1.33
N LYS A 119 3.55 11.23 2.27
CA LYS A 119 2.99 9.89 2.35
C LYS A 119 1.48 9.94 2.62
N THR A 120 0.70 9.69 1.57
CA THR A 120 -0.72 9.40 1.65
C THR A 120 -0.95 7.94 1.30
N GLU A 121 -1.88 7.27 1.98
CA GLU A 121 -2.06 5.83 1.86
C GLU A 121 -3.52 5.41 2.02
N CYS A 122 -3.80 4.18 1.65
CA CYS A 122 -5.06 3.53 1.95
C CYS A 122 -4.84 2.06 2.26
N TRP A 123 -5.77 1.48 3.03
CA TRP A 123 -5.77 0.08 3.44
C TRP A 123 -7.01 -0.63 2.95
N TYR A 124 -6.82 -1.80 2.33
CA TYR A 124 -7.89 -2.77 2.13
C TYR A 124 -7.68 -3.91 3.11
N VAL A 125 -8.65 -4.17 3.98
CA VAL A 125 -8.55 -5.20 5.02
C VAL A 125 -8.68 -6.58 4.39
N LEU A 126 -7.61 -7.37 4.46
CA LEU A 126 -7.53 -8.74 3.95
C LEU A 126 -8.07 -9.73 4.99
N GLU A 127 -7.74 -9.49 6.25
CA GLU A 127 -8.17 -10.27 7.40
C GLU A 127 -8.29 -9.41 8.65
N SER A 128 -9.24 -9.74 9.49
CA SER A 128 -9.35 -9.22 10.86
C SER A 128 -9.73 -10.35 11.82
N ARG A 129 -8.92 -10.53 12.86
CA ARG A 129 -9.17 -11.44 13.97
C ARG A 129 -9.53 -10.60 15.19
N ASP A 130 -10.78 -10.11 15.24
CA ASP A 130 -11.28 -9.15 16.24
C ASP A 130 -10.40 -7.90 16.34
N GLY A 131 -9.79 -7.53 15.21
CA GLY A 131 -8.83 -6.43 15.14
C GLY A 131 -9.52 -5.07 14.97
N TYR A 132 -8.73 -4.03 15.13
CA TYR A 132 -9.18 -2.64 14.99
C TYR A 132 -8.10 -1.79 14.35
N ILE A 133 -8.50 -0.59 13.92
CA ILE A 133 -7.58 0.47 13.54
C ILE A 133 -7.85 1.72 14.39
N LEU A 134 -6.80 2.49 14.63
CA LEU A 134 -6.91 3.87 15.12
C LEU A 134 -6.74 4.77 13.89
N LYS A 135 -7.71 5.67 13.64
CA LYS A 135 -7.67 6.52 12.45
C LYS A 135 -8.29 7.89 12.74
N GLY A 136 -7.45 8.92 12.72
CA GLY A 136 -7.84 10.28 13.06
C GLY A 136 -8.10 10.48 14.56
N VAL A 137 -8.36 11.73 14.94
CA VAL A 137 -8.58 12.13 16.32
C VAL A 137 -10.07 12.28 16.63
N ARG A 138 -10.45 12.21 17.89
CA ARG A 138 -11.83 12.49 18.33
C ARG A 138 -12.17 13.95 18.12
N GLU A 139 -13.46 14.23 18.01
CA GLU A 139 -13.96 15.60 17.89
C GLU A 139 -13.51 16.47 19.07
N GLY A 140 -13.03 17.67 18.76
CA GLY A 140 -12.52 18.63 19.73
C GLY A 140 -11.09 18.38 20.21
N VAL A 141 -10.47 17.24 19.85
CA VAL A 141 -9.07 16.97 20.17
C VAL A 141 -8.15 17.78 19.26
N THR A 142 -7.14 18.38 19.86
CA THR A 142 -6.16 19.26 19.22
C THR A 142 -4.74 18.66 19.25
N VAL A 143 -3.82 19.24 18.48
CA VAL A 143 -2.40 18.87 18.53
C VAL A 143 -1.81 19.12 19.94
N GLU A 144 -2.30 20.16 20.65
CA GLU A 144 -1.83 20.47 21.99
C GLU A 144 -2.23 19.42 23.04
N ASP A 145 -3.35 18.71 22.83
CA ASP A 145 -3.74 17.61 23.72
C ASP A 145 -2.74 16.45 23.58
N PHE A 146 -2.26 16.15 22.37
CA PHE A 146 -1.18 15.18 22.16
C PHE A 146 0.14 15.65 22.77
N ARG A 147 0.50 16.93 22.59
CA ARG A 147 1.71 17.49 23.20
C ARG A 147 1.70 17.31 24.72
N ARG A 148 0.58 17.59 25.36
CA ARG A 148 0.39 17.45 26.80
C ARG A 148 0.49 16.00 27.23
N ALA A 149 -0.26 15.10 26.59
CA ALA A 149 -0.24 13.66 26.91
C ALA A 149 1.17 13.06 26.82
N LEU A 150 1.91 13.42 25.78
CA LEU A 150 3.30 12.95 25.59
C LEU A 150 4.28 13.54 26.63
N ALA A 151 4.08 14.79 27.04
CA ALA A 151 4.88 15.42 28.10
C ALA A 151 4.60 14.84 29.48
N GLU A 152 3.40 14.34 29.72
CA GLU A 152 2.98 13.70 30.99
C GLU A 152 3.39 12.23 31.12
N GLY A 153 3.94 11.60 30.07
CA GLY A 153 4.55 10.28 30.22
C GLY A 153 4.18 9.22 29.14
N ASP A 154 3.63 9.61 28.02
CA ASP A 154 3.32 8.69 26.88
C ASP A 154 2.43 7.50 27.31
N ASP A 155 1.42 7.77 28.16
CA ASP A 155 0.49 6.73 28.62
C ASP A 155 -0.37 6.22 27.45
N PRO A 156 -0.32 4.92 27.10
CA PRO A 156 -1.09 4.36 26.00
C PRO A 156 -2.60 4.57 26.14
N ASP A 157 -3.17 4.49 27.34
CA ASP A 157 -4.61 4.61 27.55
C ASP A 157 -5.05 6.08 27.33
N VAL A 158 -4.24 7.04 27.74
CA VAL A 158 -4.46 8.46 27.50
C VAL A 158 -4.43 8.73 25.99
N LEU A 159 -3.39 8.27 25.29
CA LEU A 159 -3.26 8.45 23.85
C LEU A 159 -4.40 7.79 23.08
N MET A 160 -4.76 6.56 23.41
CA MET A 160 -5.90 5.87 22.78
C MET A 160 -7.22 6.63 23.02
N GLY A 161 -7.36 7.26 24.19
CA GLY A 161 -8.49 8.11 24.54
C GLY A 161 -8.67 9.33 23.62
N LEU A 162 -7.63 9.81 22.96
CA LEU A 162 -7.66 10.93 22.01
C LEU A 162 -8.03 10.53 20.58
N LEU A 163 -7.99 9.24 20.28
CA LEU A 163 -8.12 8.71 18.92
C LEU A 163 -9.51 8.13 18.64
N ARG A 164 -9.88 8.09 17.35
CA ARG A 164 -11.03 7.31 16.89
C ARG A 164 -10.58 5.87 16.65
N ARG A 165 -11.30 4.92 17.26
CA ARG A 165 -11.13 3.50 17.07
C ARG A 165 -12.23 2.96 16.18
N TYR A 166 -11.85 2.10 15.22
CA TYR A 166 -12.76 1.39 14.34
C TYR A 166 -12.44 -0.09 14.41
N ASP A 167 -13.39 -0.91 14.89
CA ASP A 167 -13.30 -2.36 14.74
C ASP A 167 -13.51 -2.69 13.26
N VAL A 168 -12.62 -3.50 12.67
CA VAL A 168 -12.58 -3.70 11.23
C VAL A 168 -12.83 -5.14 10.82
N ARG A 169 -13.32 -5.34 9.60
CA ARG A 169 -13.60 -6.64 9.00
C ARG A 169 -12.94 -6.76 7.64
N ALA A 170 -12.65 -8.00 7.23
CA ALA A 170 -12.17 -8.26 5.87
C ALA A 170 -13.12 -7.67 4.82
N GLY A 171 -12.55 -7.06 3.79
CA GLY A 171 -13.28 -6.39 2.72
C GLY A 171 -13.54 -4.89 2.94
N GLU A 172 -13.26 -4.35 4.14
CA GLU A 172 -13.37 -2.91 4.39
C GLU A 172 -12.21 -2.15 3.79
N PHE A 173 -12.47 -0.89 3.42
CA PHE A 173 -11.50 0.01 2.83
C PHE A 173 -11.36 1.28 3.68
N HIS A 174 -10.13 1.70 3.94
CA HIS A 174 -9.82 2.86 4.75
C HIS A 174 -8.84 3.78 4.04
N TYR A 175 -9.23 5.04 3.85
CA TYR A 175 -8.35 6.09 3.37
C TYR A 175 -7.66 6.78 4.54
N LEU A 176 -6.35 7.02 4.41
CA LEU A 176 -5.49 7.68 5.38
C LEU A 176 -4.69 8.78 4.66
N PRO A 177 -5.31 9.95 4.43
CA PRO A 177 -4.59 11.07 3.85
C PRO A 177 -3.39 11.46 4.71
N ALA A 178 -2.33 11.95 4.09
CA ALA A 178 -1.17 12.50 4.78
C ALA A 178 -1.61 13.50 5.86
N GLY A 179 -1.02 13.44 7.06
CA GLY A 179 -1.47 14.21 8.22
C GLY A 179 -2.46 13.48 9.14
N THR A 180 -2.98 12.32 8.73
CA THR A 180 -3.84 11.50 9.59
C THR A 180 -3.00 10.73 10.61
N LEU A 181 -3.28 10.95 11.89
CA LEU A 181 -2.72 10.14 12.97
C LEU A 181 -3.40 8.76 12.99
N HIS A 182 -2.62 7.67 12.98
CA HIS A 182 -3.17 6.33 12.85
C HIS A 182 -2.29 5.24 13.47
N ALA A 183 -2.90 4.08 13.68
CA ALA A 183 -2.20 2.82 13.98
C ALA A 183 -3.01 1.63 13.48
N LEU A 184 -2.35 0.62 12.93
CA LEU A 184 -2.95 -0.67 12.62
C LEU A 184 -2.90 -1.54 13.88
N GLY A 185 -4.06 -1.99 14.35
CA GLY A 185 -4.19 -2.81 15.55
C GLY A 185 -3.78 -4.26 15.32
N ALA A 186 -3.59 -4.98 16.41
CA ALA A 186 -3.23 -6.40 16.37
C ALA A 186 -4.32 -7.25 15.70
N GLY A 187 -3.91 -8.30 14.99
CA GLY A 187 -4.80 -9.25 14.34
C GLY A 187 -5.36 -8.79 12.99
N VAL A 188 -4.85 -7.70 12.41
CA VAL A 188 -5.30 -7.17 11.12
C VAL A 188 -4.22 -7.36 10.07
N ALA A 189 -4.61 -7.88 8.89
CA ALA A 189 -3.77 -7.88 7.70
C ALA A 189 -4.41 -7.00 6.61
N VAL A 190 -3.59 -6.19 5.94
CA VAL A 190 -4.09 -5.25 4.91
C VAL A 190 -3.23 -5.27 3.65
N ALA A 191 -3.85 -4.96 2.52
CA ALA A 191 -3.15 -4.44 1.34
C ALA A 191 -3.06 -2.92 1.50
N GLU A 192 -1.83 -2.38 1.44
CA GLU A 192 -1.54 -0.96 1.55
C GLU A 192 -1.07 -0.42 0.21
N ILE A 193 -1.72 0.62 -0.26
CA ILE A 193 -1.34 1.38 -1.46
C ILE A 193 -0.99 2.79 -1.01
N GLN A 194 0.21 3.27 -1.37
CA GLN A 194 0.71 4.56 -0.92
C GLN A 194 1.58 5.27 -1.96
N THR A 195 1.77 6.58 -1.77
CA THR A 195 2.81 7.33 -2.46
C THR A 195 4.21 6.82 -2.08
N PRO A 196 5.26 7.02 -2.91
CA PRO A 196 6.57 6.37 -2.78
C PRO A 196 7.40 6.99 -1.64
N SER A 197 7.04 6.67 -0.40
CA SER A 197 7.72 7.18 0.79
C SER A 197 7.69 6.15 1.92
N ASP A 198 8.82 5.96 2.62
CA ASP A 198 8.88 5.21 3.88
C ASP A 198 8.98 6.15 5.11
N THR A 199 8.73 7.47 4.89
CA THR A 199 8.77 8.47 5.97
C THR A 199 7.65 8.21 6.97
N THR A 200 8.03 7.93 8.21
CA THR A 200 7.09 7.66 9.31
C THR A 200 7.53 8.42 10.55
N TYR A 201 6.71 9.35 11.01
CA TYR A 201 6.92 10.03 12.30
C TYR A 201 6.13 9.32 13.38
N ARG A 202 6.86 8.61 14.23
CA ARG A 202 6.28 7.83 15.33
C ARG A 202 6.00 8.75 16.51
N VAL A 203 4.74 8.80 16.92
CA VAL A 203 4.26 9.56 18.09
C VAL A 203 4.50 8.76 19.36
N SER A 204 4.09 7.48 19.36
CA SER A 204 4.30 6.53 20.45
C SER A 204 4.61 5.13 19.91
N ASP A 205 5.44 4.41 20.61
CA ASP A 205 5.72 3.00 20.34
C ASP A 205 5.12 2.06 21.40
N TRP A 206 4.16 2.55 22.16
CA TRP A 206 3.49 1.77 23.20
C TRP A 206 4.49 1.16 24.22
N GLY A 207 5.54 1.90 24.54
CA GLY A 207 6.59 1.48 25.48
C GLY A 207 7.59 0.43 24.97
N ARG A 208 7.57 0.07 23.67
CA ARG A 208 8.50 -0.95 23.09
C ARG A 208 9.92 -0.44 22.82
N GLY A 209 10.17 0.86 22.97
CA GLY A 209 11.51 1.46 22.97
C GLY A 209 12.09 1.79 21.58
N ARG A 210 11.33 1.69 20.48
CA ARG A 210 11.78 2.25 19.20
C ARG A 210 11.81 3.78 19.28
N PRO A 211 12.69 4.45 18.51
CA PRO A 211 12.74 5.91 18.48
C PRO A 211 11.40 6.54 18.13
N VAL A 212 11.00 7.58 18.84
CA VAL A 212 9.85 8.43 18.57
C VAL A 212 10.30 9.76 17.97
N HIS A 213 9.43 10.42 17.21
CA HIS A 213 9.73 11.65 16.47
C HIS A 213 8.66 12.71 16.82
N VAL A 214 8.54 13.01 18.12
CA VAL A 214 7.42 13.78 18.67
C VAL A 214 7.25 15.13 17.96
N GLU A 215 8.32 15.93 17.86
CA GLU A 215 8.22 17.28 17.28
C GLU A 215 7.84 17.24 15.80
N GLN A 216 8.44 16.35 15.00
CA GLN A 216 8.07 16.17 13.59
C GLN A 216 6.64 15.66 13.44
N ALA A 217 6.24 14.71 14.30
CA ALA A 217 4.90 14.15 14.29
C ALA A 217 3.85 15.23 14.57
N LEU A 218 4.06 16.05 15.61
CA LEU A 218 3.13 17.16 15.98
C LEU A 218 2.99 18.20 14.85
N GLN A 219 4.05 18.41 14.05
CA GLN A 219 3.98 19.27 12.86
C GLN A 219 3.18 18.64 11.71
N CYS A 220 3.08 17.33 11.67
CA CYS A 220 2.34 16.62 10.62
C CYS A 220 0.87 16.39 10.93
N ILE A 221 0.45 16.35 12.21
CA ILE A 221 -0.93 16.03 12.59
C ILE A 221 -1.90 17.10 12.08
N ARG A 222 -2.98 16.65 11.42
CA ARG A 222 -4.09 17.48 10.91
C ARG A 222 -5.41 16.96 11.50
N PRO A 223 -5.84 17.47 12.67
CA PRO A 223 -7.04 16.99 13.35
C PRO A 223 -8.33 17.16 12.54
N GLU A 224 -8.36 18.16 11.65
CA GLU A 224 -9.52 18.55 10.82
C GLU A 224 -9.72 17.69 9.58
N LEU A 225 -8.78 16.80 9.23
CA LEU A 225 -8.87 16.03 7.99
C LEU A 225 -10.06 15.06 8.00
N SER A 226 -10.81 15.08 6.89
CA SER A 226 -11.71 13.97 6.57
C SER A 226 -10.89 12.77 6.09
N CYS A 227 -11.20 11.61 6.63
CA CYS A 227 -10.69 10.33 6.14
C CYS A 227 -11.71 9.60 5.26
N ASP A 228 -12.73 10.31 4.75
CA ASP A 228 -13.65 9.77 3.77
C ASP A 228 -12.94 9.67 2.42
N PRO A 229 -13.03 8.52 1.71
CA PRO A 229 -12.32 8.36 0.46
C PRO A 229 -12.94 9.24 -0.63
N PRO A 230 -12.19 10.20 -1.21
CA PRO A 230 -12.69 11.02 -2.31
C PRO A 230 -12.91 10.16 -3.57
N GLY A 231 -13.86 10.56 -4.41
CA GLY A 231 -14.19 9.90 -5.67
C GLY A 231 -14.78 8.50 -5.55
N ALA A 232 -15.03 8.00 -4.32
CA ALA A 232 -15.59 6.66 -4.12
C ALA A 232 -17.00 6.54 -4.71
N GLY A 233 -17.22 5.46 -5.47
CA GLY A 233 -18.52 5.14 -6.07
C GLY A 233 -18.45 3.92 -6.99
N GLY A 234 -19.46 3.06 -6.96
CA GLY A 234 -19.44 1.80 -7.70
C GLY A 234 -18.25 0.93 -7.29
N ASP A 235 -17.41 0.57 -8.25
CA ASP A 235 -16.19 -0.21 -8.02
C ASP A 235 -15.01 0.64 -7.56
N VAL A 236 -15.05 1.97 -7.74
CA VAL A 236 -13.98 2.88 -7.31
C VAL A 236 -14.04 3.06 -5.79
N LEU A 237 -12.96 2.70 -5.12
CA LEU A 237 -12.81 2.82 -3.67
C LEU A 237 -12.16 4.16 -3.26
N LEU A 238 -11.31 4.70 -4.14
CA LEU A 238 -10.56 5.94 -3.86
C LEU A 238 -10.08 6.55 -5.18
N GLU A 239 -10.17 7.87 -5.29
CA GLU A 239 -9.54 8.66 -6.35
C GLU A 239 -8.82 9.85 -5.72
N THR A 240 -7.51 9.94 -5.95
CA THR A 240 -6.64 11.00 -5.44
C THR A 240 -5.84 11.64 -6.57
N PRO A 241 -5.16 12.76 -6.34
CA PRO A 241 -4.21 13.30 -7.31
C PRO A 241 -3.00 12.39 -7.60
N TYR A 242 -2.80 11.33 -6.82
CA TYR A 242 -1.61 10.46 -6.90
C TYR A 242 -1.93 9.10 -7.50
N PHE A 243 -3.09 8.54 -7.21
CA PHE A 243 -3.54 7.22 -7.69
C PHE A 243 -5.04 7.03 -7.48
N THR A 244 -5.59 6.11 -8.26
CA THR A 244 -6.96 5.62 -8.09
C THR A 244 -6.91 4.15 -7.70
N VAL A 245 -7.79 3.71 -6.80
CA VAL A 245 -7.97 2.31 -6.41
C VAL A 245 -9.41 1.90 -6.71
N ALA A 246 -9.57 0.81 -7.46
CA ALA A 246 -10.86 0.19 -7.71
C ALA A 246 -10.84 -1.28 -7.30
N ARG A 247 -11.95 -1.81 -6.80
CA ARG A 247 -12.13 -3.24 -6.58
C ARG A 247 -12.84 -3.84 -7.78
N ARG A 248 -12.18 -4.76 -8.48
CA ARG A 248 -12.71 -5.43 -9.65
C ARG A 248 -13.08 -6.87 -9.34
N ARG A 249 -14.10 -7.35 -10.04
CA ARG A 249 -14.49 -8.75 -10.05
C ARG A 249 -14.53 -9.25 -11.47
N GLN A 250 -13.91 -10.41 -11.70
CA GLN A 250 -13.94 -11.14 -12.97
C GLN A 250 -14.66 -12.46 -12.75
N ALA A 251 -15.79 -12.63 -13.42
CA ALA A 251 -16.47 -13.92 -13.46
C ALA A 251 -15.62 -14.96 -14.21
N PRO A 252 -15.83 -16.27 -13.95
CA PRO A 252 -15.16 -17.31 -14.74
C PRO A 252 -15.35 -17.10 -16.24
N GLY A 253 -14.28 -17.26 -17.00
CA GLY A 253 -14.24 -17.06 -18.45
C GLY A 253 -13.09 -16.15 -18.88
N SER A 254 -13.10 -15.80 -20.16
CA SER A 254 -12.10 -14.91 -20.77
C SER A 254 -12.66 -13.50 -20.92
N ALA A 255 -11.87 -12.51 -20.55
CA ALA A 255 -12.18 -11.09 -20.74
C ALA A 255 -11.01 -10.37 -21.42
N GLU A 256 -11.32 -9.68 -22.50
CA GLU A 256 -10.39 -8.70 -23.10
C GLU A 256 -10.46 -7.41 -22.26
N LEU A 257 -9.30 -6.89 -21.89
CA LEU A 257 -9.18 -5.70 -21.07
C LEU A 257 -8.75 -4.51 -21.95
N ASP A 258 -9.12 -3.32 -21.54
CA ASP A 258 -8.62 -2.12 -22.20
C ASP A 258 -7.09 -2.05 -22.04
N GLY A 259 -6.37 -1.72 -23.10
CA GLY A 259 -4.93 -1.48 -23.08
C GLY A 259 -4.58 0.00 -22.96
N GLY A 260 -3.31 0.33 -23.11
CA GLY A 260 -2.85 1.72 -23.28
C GLY A 260 -2.65 2.52 -21.98
N ALA A 261 -2.89 1.93 -20.81
CA ALA A 261 -2.67 2.57 -19.51
C ALA A 261 -1.95 1.64 -18.54
N PHE A 262 -1.11 2.23 -17.69
CA PHE A 262 -0.51 1.52 -16.56
C PHE A 262 -1.58 1.04 -15.60
N ARG A 263 -1.45 -0.21 -15.15
CA ARG A 263 -2.22 -0.76 -14.03
C ARG A 263 -1.33 -1.63 -13.16
N ALA A 264 -1.54 -1.55 -11.86
CA ALA A 264 -1.06 -2.57 -10.93
C ALA A 264 -2.27 -3.28 -10.32
N TRP A 265 -2.18 -4.60 -10.21
CA TRP A 265 -3.21 -5.42 -9.58
C TRP A 265 -2.66 -6.08 -8.32
N MET A 266 -3.47 -6.08 -7.28
CA MET A 266 -3.24 -6.92 -6.09
C MET A 266 -4.41 -7.90 -6.01
N VAL A 267 -4.14 -9.18 -6.23
CA VAL A 267 -5.17 -10.24 -6.26
C VAL A 267 -5.61 -10.55 -4.84
N LEU A 268 -6.90 -10.39 -4.57
CA LEU A 268 -7.49 -10.61 -3.24
C LEU A 268 -7.99 -12.04 -3.08
N ASP A 269 -8.61 -12.58 -4.14
CA ASP A 269 -9.21 -13.92 -4.15
C ASP A 269 -9.30 -14.46 -5.58
N GLY A 270 -9.36 -15.79 -5.70
CA GLY A 270 -9.45 -16.48 -6.99
C GLY A 270 -8.12 -16.69 -7.68
N ALA A 271 -8.18 -17.11 -8.94
CA ALA A 271 -7.01 -17.39 -9.77
C ALA A 271 -7.33 -17.20 -11.26
N GLY A 272 -6.32 -16.85 -12.05
CA GLY A 272 -6.47 -16.65 -13.49
C GLY A 272 -5.14 -16.63 -14.20
N VAL A 273 -5.20 -16.42 -15.52
CA VAL A 273 -4.03 -16.27 -16.39
C VAL A 273 -4.15 -14.95 -17.12
N LEU A 274 -3.15 -14.09 -16.97
CA LEU A 274 -3.06 -12.78 -17.63
C LEU A 274 -2.04 -12.86 -18.77
N ALA A 275 -2.44 -12.41 -19.97
CA ALA A 275 -1.58 -12.39 -21.14
C ALA A 275 -1.76 -11.08 -21.94
N GLU A 276 -0.77 -10.73 -22.78
CA GLU A 276 -0.88 -9.61 -23.73
C GLU A 276 -1.96 -9.84 -24.80
N ALA A 277 -2.07 -11.08 -25.27
CA ALA A 277 -3.04 -11.51 -26.26
C ALA A 277 -3.23 -13.03 -26.15
N PRO A 278 -4.29 -13.60 -26.73
CA PRO A 278 -4.46 -15.04 -26.77
C PRO A 278 -3.23 -15.76 -27.34
N GLY A 279 -2.62 -16.65 -26.55
CA GLY A 279 -1.39 -17.40 -26.91
C GLY A 279 -0.08 -16.61 -26.81
N GLY A 280 -0.11 -15.37 -26.32
CA GLY A 280 1.08 -14.58 -26.00
C GLY A 280 1.75 -14.98 -24.68
N PRO A 281 2.83 -14.27 -24.27
CA PRO A 281 3.43 -14.45 -22.96
C PRO A 281 2.37 -14.30 -21.86
N ALA A 282 2.22 -15.31 -21.04
CA ALA A 282 1.19 -15.41 -20.04
C ALA A 282 1.77 -15.50 -18.61
N MET A 283 1.01 -15.04 -17.65
CA MET A 283 1.35 -15.06 -16.23
C MET A 283 0.17 -15.61 -15.43
N GLU A 284 0.39 -16.70 -14.71
CA GLU A 284 -0.58 -17.23 -13.75
C GLU A 284 -0.70 -16.26 -12.56
N LEU A 285 -1.92 -16.03 -12.08
CA LEU A 285 -2.25 -15.21 -10.95
C LEU A 285 -3.07 -16.00 -9.93
N SER A 286 -2.80 -15.77 -8.67
CA SER A 286 -3.55 -16.32 -7.54
C SER A 286 -3.68 -15.29 -6.42
N ALA A 287 -4.54 -15.55 -5.44
CA ALA A 287 -4.67 -14.69 -4.28
C ALA A 287 -3.32 -14.39 -3.62
N GLY A 288 -3.08 -13.12 -3.32
CA GLY A 288 -1.83 -12.60 -2.78
C GLY A 288 -0.79 -12.18 -3.85
N ASP A 289 -1.01 -12.46 -5.14
CA ASP A 289 -0.10 -12.01 -6.20
C ASP A 289 -0.29 -10.52 -6.51
N THR A 290 0.81 -9.87 -6.86
CA THR A 290 0.82 -8.52 -7.43
C THR A 290 1.34 -8.58 -8.87
N ALA A 291 0.59 -7.98 -9.78
CA ALA A 291 0.92 -7.90 -11.19
C ALA A 291 0.97 -6.45 -11.66
N VAL A 292 1.86 -6.17 -12.61
CA VAL A 292 1.87 -4.89 -13.34
C VAL A 292 1.52 -5.15 -14.80
N LEU A 293 0.57 -4.39 -15.30
CA LEU A 293 0.19 -4.32 -16.70
C LEU A 293 0.79 -3.02 -17.27
N PRO A 294 1.89 -3.10 -18.04
CA PRO A 294 2.47 -1.94 -18.70
C PRO A 294 1.47 -1.24 -19.64
N ALA A 295 1.57 0.08 -19.72
CA ALA A 295 0.76 0.88 -20.66
C ALA A 295 0.93 0.46 -22.13
N GLY A 296 2.08 -0.10 -22.47
CA GLY A 296 2.34 -0.63 -23.81
C GLY A 296 1.53 -1.88 -24.19
N MET A 297 0.89 -2.56 -23.23
CA MET A 297 -0.01 -3.67 -23.53
C MET A 297 -1.27 -3.15 -24.24
N ALA A 298 -1.49 -3.62 -25.50
CA ALA A 298 -2.57 -3.10 -26.32
C ALA A 298 -3.91 -3.81 -26.07
N ARG A 299 -3.87 -5.12 -25.80
CA ARG A 299 -5.07 -5.96 -25.65
C ARG A 299 -4.86 -7.06 -24.60
N PRO A 300 -4.63 -6.70 -23.33
CA PRO A 300 -4.48 -7.70 -22.29
C PRO A 300 -5.73 -8.59 -22.19
N VAL A 301 -5.52 -9.87 -21.96
CA VAL A 301 -6.60 -10.83 -21.77
C VAL A 301 -6.43 -11.52 -20.43
N LEU A 302 -7.51 -11.54 -19.63
CA LEU A 302 -7.59 -12.28 -18.39
C LEU A 302 -8.49 -13.50 -18.59
N GLU A 303 -7.93 -14.68 -18.36
CA GLU A 303 -8.66 -15.94 -18.31
C GLU A 303 -8.80 -16.38 -16.86
N ALA A 304 -10.00 -16.35 -16.31
CA ALA A 304 -10.30 -16.75 -14.94
C ALA A 304 -10.98 -18.11 -14.93
N GLY A 305 -10.39 -19.09 -14.25
CA GLY A 305 -11.00 -20.42 -14.07
C GLY A 305 -12.08 -20.45 -13.01
N VAL A 306 -12.02 -19.52 -12.04
CA VAL A 306 -12.97 -19.28 -10.97
C VAL A 306 -13.22 -17.77 -10.88
N GLU A 307 -14.23 -17.32 -10.12
CA GLU A 307 -14.39 -15.89 -9.86
C GLU A 307 -13.10 -15.34 -9.23
N MET A 308 -12.65 -14.21 -9.74
CA MET A 308 -11.44 -13.55 -9.28
C MET A 308 -11.77 -12.13 -8.81
N THR A 309 -11.26 -11.74 -7.65
CA THR A 309 -11.38 -10.38 -7.11
C THR A 309 -10.00 -9.79 -6.92
N TYR A 310 -9.81 -8.54 -7.36
CA TYR A 310 -8.52 -7.85 -7.24
C TYR A 310 -8.71 -6.34 -7.03
N LEU A 311 -7.71 -5.70 -6.44
CA LEU A 311 -7.57 -4.25 -6.47
C LEU A 311 -6.85 -3.87 -7.75
N GLU A 312 -7.43 -2.94 -8.49
CA GLU A 312 -6.81 -2.29 -9.64
C GLU A 312 -6.35 -0.90 -9.23
N ILE A 313 -5.06 -0.64 -9.39
CA ILE A 313 -4.43 0.62 -9.06
C ILE A 313 -3.98 1.27 -10.37
N THR A 314 -4.39 2.53 -10.59
CA THR A 314 -4.00 3.32 -11.76
C THR A 314 -3.36 4.63 -11.33
N LEU A 315 -2.54 5.19 -12.22
CA LEU A 315 -1.98 6.53 -12.07
C LEU A 315 -2.92 7.57 -12.68
N PRO A 316 -2.88 8.83 -12.22
CA PRO A 316 -3.59 9.94 -12.86
C PRO A 316 -3.17 10.08 -14.32
N ALA A 317 -4.14 10.50 -15.17
CA ALA A 317 -3.91 10.73 -16.60
C ALA A 317 -3.06 11.98 -16.85
#